data_22a42af69525525a082d27878db13c54
#
_entry.id   22a42af69525525a082d27878db13c54
#
_cell.length_a   1.000
_cell.length_b   1.000
_cell.length_c   1.000
_cell.angle_alpha   90.00
_cell.angle_beta   90.00
_cell.angle_gamma   90.00
#
_symmetry.space_group_name_H-M   'P 1'
#
loop_
_entity.id
_entity.type
_entity.pdbx_description
1 polymer ?
#
loop_
_entity_poly.entity_id
_entity_poly.type
_entity_poly.pdbx_seq_one_letter_code
_entity_poly.pdbx_strand_id
1 'polypeptide(L)'
;MPTLLFDGRETRIDAARADAIWLAADQLEAATGFHLEPQGFCQGELCVPIPPSARARFVDGSRVNVAAIAAQLRRPVVCDEAHGVVSVGPE
;
A
#
# COMPACT_ATOMS: atom_id res chain seq x y z
N MET A 1 6.08 14.27 8.03
CA MET A 1 5.99 12.91 7.48
C MET A 1 4.60 12.37 7.72
N PRO A 2 3.88 11.98 6.68
CA PRO A 2 2.54 11.43 6.89
C PRO A 2 2.58 10.08 7.58
N THR A 3 1.45 9.73 8.20
CA THR A 3 1.25 8.44 8.84
C THR A 3 0.24 7.63 8.03
N LEU A 4 0.62 6.42 7.64
CA LEU A 4 -0.28 5.49 6.97
C LEU A 4 -1.03 4.67 8.03
N LEU A 5 -2.36 4.64 7.90
CA LEU A 5 -3.22 3.79 8.72
C LEU A 5 -3.78 2.68 7.85
N PHE A 6 -3.48 1.44 8.19
CA PHE A 6 -3.91 0.28 7.43
C PHE A 6 -4.24 -0.86 8.39
N ASP A 7 -5.52 -1.23 8.49
CA ASP A 7 -6.01 -2.33 9.34
C ASP A 7 -5.51 -2.23 10.79
N GLY A 8 -5.58 -1.04 11.38
CA GLY A 8 -5.14 -0.81 12.74
C GLY A 8 -3.64 -0.65 12.92
N ARG A 9 -2.89 -0.70 11.82
CA ARG A 9 -1.43 -0.49 11.85
C ARG A 9 -1.13 0.96 11.49
N GLU A 10 -0.16 1.54 12.18
CA GLU A 10 0.30 2.90 11.91
C GLU A 10 1.76 2.85 11.46
N THR A 11 2.06 3.49 10.35
CA THR A 11 3.40 3.50 9.79
C THR A 11 3.73 4.89 9.28
N ARG A 12 4.88 5.43 9.67
CA ARG A 12 5.35 6.70 9.12
C ARG A 12 5.92 6.48 7.73
N ILE A 13 5.55 7.36 6.81
CA ILE A 13 6.00 7.29 5.42
C ILE A 13 6.51 8.65 4.97
N ASP A 14 7.33 8.68 3.91
CA ASP A 14 7.96 9.92 3.44
C ASP A 14 6.96 10.85 2.79
N ALA A 15 6.05 10.32 1.98
CA ALA A 15 5.03 11.09 1.28
C ALA A 15 3.89 10.20 0.87
N ALA A 16 2.69 10.78 0.77
CA ALA A 16 1.52 10.02 0.35
C ALA A 16 0.56 10.90 -0.42
N ARG A 17 -0.06 10.31 -1.45
CA ARG A 17 -1.19 10.89 -2.18
C ARG A 17 -2.23 9.79 -2.35
N ALA A 18 -3.44 10.16 -2.78
CA ALA A 18 -4.52 9.20 -2.93
C ALA A 18 -4.18 8.06 -3.90
N ASP A 19 -3.29 8.29 -4.85
CA ASP A 19 -2.91 7.32 -5.88
C ASP A 19 -1.47 6.83 -5.76
N ALA A 20 -0.72 7.31 -4.76
CA ALA A 20 0.71 7.00 -4.63
C ALA A 20 1.15 6.98 -3.17
N ILE A 21 1.24 5.79 -2.60
CA ILE A 21 1.74 5.57 -1.24
C ILE A 21 2.91 4.59 -1.35
N TRP A 22 4.11 5.15 -1.56
CA TRP A 22 5.30 4.34 -1.79
C TRP A 22 5.99 3.97 -0.49
N LEU A 23 6.19 2.68 -0.27
CA LEU A 23 6.94 2.13 0.87
C LEU A 23 8.11 1.31 0.37
N ALA A 24 9.15 1.17 1.18
CA ALA A 24 10.16 0.18 0.93
C ALA A 24 9.53 -1.22 1.06
N ALA A 25 9.95 -2.15 0.19
CA ALA A 25 9.37 -3.49 0.18
C ALA A 25 9.53 -4.22 1.52
N ASP A 26 10.62 -3.95 2.25
CA ASP A 26 10.86 -4.55 3.55
C ASP A 26 9.97 -3.97 4.66
N GLN A 27 9.31 -2.84 4.41
CA GLN A 27 8.35 -2.23 5.35
C GLN A 27 6.91 -2.68 5.09
N LEU A 28 6.67 -3.29 3.94
CA LEU A 28 5.30 -3.59 3.49
C LEU A 28 4.55 -4.49 4.46
N GLU A 29 5.17 -5.55 4.93
CA GLU A 29 4.52 -6.50 5.82
C GLU A 29 4.15 -5.86 7.16
N ALA A 30 5.08 -5.10 7.74
CA ALA A 30 4.82 -4.42 9.00
C ALA A 30 3.72 -3.36 8.86
N ALA A 31 3.67 -2.69 7.70
CA ALA A 31 2.71 -1.60 7.46
C ALA A 31 1.32 -2.10 7.10
N THR A 32 1.20 -3.22 6.39
CA THR A 32 -0.06 -3.65 5.80
C THR A 32 -0.45 -5.09 6.11
N GLY A 33 0.50 -5.91 6.55
CA GLY A 33 0.28 -7.34 6.69
C GLY A 33 0.47 -8.12 5.39
N PHE A 34 0.62 -7.43 4.27
CA PHE A 34 0.88 -8.06 2.98
C PHE A 34 2.38 -8.16 2.74
N HIS A 35 2.80 -9.15 1.99
CA HIS A 35 4.20 -9.27 1.55
C HIS A 35 4.24 -9.50 0.04
N LEU A 36 5.37 -9.13 -0.56
CA LEU A 36 5.55 -9.23 -2.00
C LEU A 36 5.99 -10.64 -2.37
N GLU A 37 5.22 -11.27 -3.26
CA GLU A 37 5.51 -12.59 -3.82
C GLU A 37 5.66 -12.45 -5.34
N PRO A 38 6.24 -13.44 -6.02
CA PRO A 38 6.36 -13.38 -7.49
C PRO A 38 5.02 -13.19 -8.20
N GLN A 39 3.93 -13.73 -7.66
CA GLN A 39 2.61 -13.62 -8.25
C GLN A 39 1.87 -12.33 -7.84
N GLY A 40 2.33 -11.62 -6.80
CA GLY A 40 1.65 -10.41 -6.36
C GLY A 40 1.86 -10.13 -4.88
N PHE A 41 0.87 -9.49 -4.27
CA PHE A 41 0.89 -9.16 -2.84
C PHE A 41 0.00 -10.13 -2.08
N CYS A 42 0.55 -10.82 -1.09
CA CYS A 42 -0.16 -11.89 -0.39
C CYS A 42 -0.24 -11.65 1.11
N GLN A 43 -1.40 -12.01 1.69
CA GLN A 43 -1.63 -12.02 3.13
C GLN A 43 -2.37 -13.32 3.43
N GLY A 44 -1.70 -14.27 4.09
CA GLY A 44 -2.29 -15.57 4.31
C GLY A 44 -2.60 -16.26 2.98
N GLU A 45 -3.84 -16.67 2.80
CA GLU A 45 -4.29 -17.32 1.57
C GLU A 45 -4.73 -16.33 0.49
N LEU A 46 -4.88 -15.06 0.85
CA LEU A 46 -5.29 -14.02 -0.08
C LEU A 46 -4.09 -13.48 -0.83
N CYS A 47 -4.13 -13.52 -2.15
CA CYS A 47 -3.11 -12.91 -2.98
C CYS A 47 -3.74 -11.95 -3.97
N VAL A 48 -3.19 -10.74 -4.02
CA VAL A 48 -3.59 -9.70 -4.96
C VAL A 48 -2.66 -9.78 -6.16
N PRO A 49 -3.16 -10.16 -7.34
CA PRO A 49 -2.28 -10.29 -8.50
C PRO A 49 -1.79 -8.93 -9.00
N ILE A 50 -0.56 -8.92 -9.53
CA ILE A 50 -0.01 -7.73 -10.18
C ILE A 50 -0.10 -7.97 -11.69
N PRO A 51 -0.96 -7.23 -12.42
CA PRO A 51 -1.00 -7.38 -13.87
C PRO A 51 0.36 -6.98 -14.47
N PRO A 52 0.94 -7.80 -15.37
CA PRO A 52 2.23 -7.47 -15.97
C PRO A 52 2.24 -6.10 -16.66
N SER A 53 1.13 -5.71 -17.29
CA SER A 53 1.01 -4.44 -17.98
C SER A 53 0.95 -3.24 -17.02
N ALA A 54 0.65 -3.46 -15.74
CA ALA A 54 0.53 -2.40 -14.73
C ALA A 54 1.58 -2.51 -13.64
N ARG A 55 2.59 -3.35 -13.81
CA ARG A 55 3.57 -3.62 -12.75
C ARG A 55 4.24 -2.35 -12.23
N ALA A 56 4.53 -1.39 -13.12
CA ALA A 56 5.19 -0.14 -12.72
C ALA A 56 4.34 0.71 -11.75
N ARG A 57 3.03 0.52 -11.73
CA ARG A 57 2.14 1.20 -10.77
C ARG A 57 2.27 0.62 -9.37
N PHE A 58 2.66 -0.64 -9.26
CA PHE A 58 2.71 -1.37 -7.99
C PHE A 58 4.13 -1.42 -7.43
N VAL A 59 5.14 -1.57 -8.29
CA VAL A 59 6.51 -1.80 -7.86
C VAL A 59 7.47 -0.93 -8.66
N ASP A 60 8.37 -0.25 -7.96
CA ASP A 60 9.45 0.53 -8.57
C ASP A 60 10.74 0.22 -7.81
N GLY A 61 11.56 -0.67 -8.38
CA GLY A 61 12.77 -1.13 -7.72
C GLY A 61 12.46 -1.83 -6.40
N SER A 62 12.94 -1.27 -5.30
CA SER A 62 12.71 -1.82 -3.96
C SER A 62 11.51 -1.18 -3.25
N ARG A 63 10.69 -0.39 -3.96
CA ARG A 63 9.53 0.31 -3.39
C ARG A 63 8.25 -0.27 -3.95
N VAL A 64 7.21 -0.27 -3.11
CA VAL A 64 5.88 -0.76 -3.48
C VAL A 64 4.84 0.31 -3.24
N ASN A 65 3.80 0.35 -4.06
CA ASN A 65 2.74 1.35 -3.99
C ASN A 65 1.50 0.76 -3.31
N VAL A 66 1.30 1.11 -2.05
CA VAL A 66 0.16 0.63 -1.27
C VAL A 66 -1.16 1.15 -1.83
N ALA A 67 -1.17 2.35 -2.43
CA ALA A 67 -2.39 2.89 -3.04
C ALA A 67 -2.87 1.99 -4.19
N ALA A 68 -1.95 1.43 -4.98
CA ALA A 68 -2.32 0.51 -6.05
C ALA A 68 -2.88 -0.80 -5.51
N ILE A 69 -2.31 -1.30 -4.39
CA ILE A 69 -2.84 -2.49 -3.71
C ILE A 69 -4.26 -2.22 -3.20
N ALA A 70 -4.47 -1.06 -2.58
CA ALA A 70 -5.79 -0.69 -2.07
C ALA A 70 -6.81 -0.61 -3.20
N ALA A 71 -6.44 -0.06 -4.35
CA ALA A 71 -7.32 0.01 -5.51
C ALA A 71 -7.71 -1.38 -6.02
N GLN A 72 -6.75 -2.32 -6.06
CA GLN A 72 -7.03 -3.70 -6.45
C GLN A 72 -7.98 -4.38 -5.47
N LEU A 73 -7.88 -4.04 -4.19
CA LEU A 73 -8.75 -4.59 -3.14
C LEU A 73 -10.07 -3.83 -3.02
N ARG A 74 -10.27 -2.78 -3.81
CA ARG A 74 -11.45 -1.90 -3.75
C ARG A 74 -11.58 -1.24 -2.38
N ARG A 75 -10.47 -0.87 -1.78
CA ARG A 75 -10.45 -0.21 -0.48
C ARG A 75 -10.20 1.28 -0.69
N PRO A 76 -11.00 2.15 -0.07
CA PRO A 76 -10.82 3.59 -0.25
C PRO A 76 -9.56 4.09 0.44
N VAL A 77 -8.91 5.09 -0.19
CA VAL A 77 -7.76 5.78 0.38
C VAL A 77 -8.18 7.21 0.66
N VAL A 78 -8.01 7.65 1.89
CA VAL A 78 -8.36 9.00 2.32
C VAL A 78 -7.10 9.69 2.82
N CYS A 79 -6.76 10.83 2.19
CA CYS A 79 -5.62 11.64 2.59
C CYS A 79 -6.12 12.84 3.39
N ASP A 80 -5.59 13.01 4.60
CA ASP A 80 -5.84 14.18 5.44
C ASP A 80 -4.53 14.94 5.58
N GLU A 81 -4.30 15.89 4.69
CA GLU A 81 -3.05 16.65 4.67
C GLU A 81 -2.90 17.54 5.91
N ALA A 82 -4.02 18.03 6.44
CA ALA A 82 -3.99 18.90 7.62
C ALA A 82 -3.43 18.17 8.85
N HIS A 83 -3.69 16.87 8.95
CA HIS A 83 -3.24 16.05 10.08
C HIS A 83 -2.09 15.11 9.72
N GLY A 84 -1.63 15.15 8.47
CA GLY A 84 -0.55 14.28 8.03
C GLY A 84 -0.90 12.80 8.10
N VAL A 85 -2.13 12.43 7.75
CA VAL A 85 -2.61 11.06 7.82
C VAL A 85 -3.15 10.63 6.47
N VAL A 86 -2.78 9.41 6.07
CA VAL A 86 -3.43 8.73 4.95
C VAL A 86 -3.98 7.42 5.47
N SER A 87 -5.26 7.16 5.25
CA SER A 87 -5.87 5.93 5.74
C SER A 87 -6.46 5.11 4.62
N VAL A 88 -6.34 3.79 4.74
CA VAL A 88 -6.92 2.82 3.82
C VAL A 88 -8.08 2.16 4.56
N GLY A 89 -9.28 2.39 4.07
CA GLY A 89 -10.48 1.88 4.69
C GLY A 89 -10.79 0.43 4.29
N PRO A 90 -11.85 -0.15 4.84
CA PRO A 90 -12.30 -1.49 4.44
C PRO A 90 -12.95 -1.45 3.05
N GLU A 91 -13.00 -2.60 2.44
CA GLU A 91 -13.68 -2.75 1.15
C GLU A 91 -15.14 -2.35 1.24
#